data_2b3bb5a2b192259019a5e7fe51c9b971
#
_entry.id   2b3bb5a2b192259019a5e7fe51c9b971
#
_cell.length_a   1.000
_cell.length_b   1.000
_cell.length_c   1.000
_cell.angle_alpha   90.00
_cell.angle_beta   90.00
_cell.angle_gamma   90.00
#
_symmetry.space_group_name_H-M   'P 1'
#
loop_
_entity.id
_entity.type
_entity.pdbx_description
1 polymer ?
#
loop_
_entity_poly.entity_id
_entity_poly.type
_entity_poly.pdbx_seq_one_letter_code
_entity_poly.pdbx_strand_id
1 'polypeptide(L)'
;MMNILVVDDHPMTVEGYINALSSLSLDLGELFFTKAHNCQDAYFAVQNSSAAKKHFDIAIVDKGLPPFEEKGILSGSNLALYIRETMPNCKVIMITAHTEIIIVYDIAKKVRPDGLIIKNDITPEKLQLAVKEVMNGGQFQSATAKWCINEIWKKELMVEDYNRQIIFYLSKGFKIKELDGIICLTTSAIQKRIVRMKKVFDVADDSGLVKEAIKQGFI
;
A
#
# COMPACT_ATOMS: atom_id res chain seq x y z
N MET A 1 -1.31 0.64 26.29
CA MET A 1 -2.02 -0.64 26.08
C MET A 1 -2.51 -0.66 24.65
N MET A 2 -2.05 -1.61 23.82
CA MET A 2 -2.38 -1.68 22.40
C MET A 2 -2.87 -3.09 22.05
N ASN A 3 -4.03 -3.19 21.40
CA ASN A 3 -4.65 -4.44 20.98
C ASN A 3 -4.33 -4.73 19.52
N ILE A 4 -3.68 -5.84 19.24
CA ILE A 4 -3.20 -6.23 17.91
C ILE A 4 -3.92 -7.49 17.46
N LEU A 5 -4.56 -7.44 16.30
CA LEU A 5 -5.08 -8.64 15.62
C LEU A 5 -4.03 -9.12 14.61
N VAL A 6 -3.63 -10.39 14.70
CA VAL A 6 -2.69 -11.01 13.75
C VAL A 6 -3.39 -12.17 13.05
N VAL A 7 -3.48 -12.08 11.72
CA VAL A 7 -4.21 -13.06 10.89
C VAL A 7 -3.31 -13.60 9.79
N ASP A 8 -2.94 -14.87 9.89
CA ASP A 8 -2.18 -15.63 8.86
C ASP A 8 -2.54 -17.11 9.04
N ASP A 9 -2.76 -17.84 7.96
CA ASP A 9 -3.14 -19.26 7.99
C ASP A 9 -1.98 -20.19 8.38
N HIS A 10 -0.77 -19.64 8.51
CA HIS A 10 0.42 -20.34 8.97
C HIS A 10 0.73 -20.00 10.42
N PRO A 11 0.48 -20.92 11.41
CA PRO A 11 0.69 -20.63 12.83
C PRO A 11 2.10 -20.16 13.17
N MET A 12 3.13 -20.73 12.55
CA MET A 12 4.52 -20.31 12.78
C MET A 12 4.79 -18.87 12.33
N THR A 13 4.12 -18.42 11.29
CA THR A 13 4.19 -17.02 10.82
C THR A 13 3.56 -16.08 11.84
N VAL A 14 2.39 -16.43 12.39
CA VAL A 14 1.73 -15.66 13.44
C VAL A 14 2.63 -15.52 14.67
N GLU A 15 3.23 -16.62 15.14
CA GLU A 15 4.16 -16.58 16.27
C GLU A 15 5.40 -15.74 15.96
N GLY A 16 5.92 -15.84 14.72
CA GLY A 16 7.06 -15.04 14.26
C GLY A 16 6.74 -13.54 14.31
N TYR A 17 5.56 -13.12 13.85
CA TYR A 17 5.13 -11.71 13.93
C TYR A 17 4.97 -11.24 15.37
N ILE A 18 4.34 -12.05 16.23
CA ILE A 18 4.15 -11.73 17.66
C ILE A 18 5.51 -11.58 18.34
N ASN A 19 6.44 -12.51 18.13
CA ASN A 19 7.77 -12.45 18.70
C ASN A 19 8.53 -11.19 18.24
N ALA A 20 8.46 -10.88 16.94
CA ALA A 20 9.06 -9.67 16.39
C ALA A 20 8.49 -8.40 17.03
N LEU A 21 7.18 -8.34 17.27
CA LEU A 21 6.52 -7.16 17.82
C LEU A 21 6.61 -7.06 19.35
N SER A 22 6.78 -8.17 20.06
CA SER A 22 6.83 -8.17 21.53
C SER A 22 7.93 -7.28 22.10
N SER A 23 9.03 -7.08 21.36
CA SER A 23 10.11 -6.17 21.75
C SER A 23 9.70 -4.68 21.69
N LEU A 24 8.61 -4.33 20.98
CA LEU A 24 8.07 -2.96 20.93
C LEU A 24 7.34 -2.55 22.22
N SER A 25 7.10 -3.45 23.15
CA SER A 25 6.44 -3.14 24.44
C SER A 25 7.18 -2.05 25.21
N LEU A 26 8.49 -1.92 25.04
CA LEU A 26 9.30 -0.85 25.64
C LEU A 26 8.94 0.54 25.09
N ASP A 27 8.53 0.64 23.82
CA ASP A 27 8.24 1.91 23.14
C ASP A 27 6.73 2.22 23.12
N LEU A 28 5.88 1.20 22.97
CA LEU A 28 4.44 1.34 22.73
C LEU A 28 3.58 0.94 23.95
N GLY A 29 4.20 0.52 25.04
CA GLY A 29 3.53 0.02 26.23
C GLY A 29 3.06 -1.44 26.08
N GLU A 30 2.15 -1.87 26.94
CA GLU A 30 1.67 -3.25 26.98
C GLU A 30 0.91 -3.63 25.70
N LEU A 31 1.32 -4.75 25.07
CA LEU A 31 0.75 -5.27 23.82
C LEU A 31 -0.08 -6.52 24.07
N PHE A 32 -1.29 -6.53 23.53
CA PHE A 32 -2.21 -7.67 23.58
C PHE A 32 -2.44 -8.21 22.18
N PHE A 33 -2.19 -9.49 21.96
CA PHE A 33 -2.32 -10.14 20.67
C PHE A 33 -3.53 -11.05 20.63
N THR A 34 -4.37 -10.87 19.60
CA THR A 34 -5.42 -11.83 19.22
C THR A 34 -4.97 -12.49 17.92
N LYS A 35 -4.98 -13.83 17.91
CA LYS A 35 -4.57 -14.67 16.77
C LYS A 35 -5.78 -15.17 16.02
N ALA A 36 -5.71 -15.20 14.70
CA ALA A 36 -6.69 -15.86 13.86
C ALA A 36 -5.97 -16.54 12.66
N HIS A 37 -6.50 -17.66 12.19
CA HIS A 37 -5.85 -18.45 11.14
C HIS A 37 -6.66 -18.56 9.84
N ASN A 38 -7.81 -17.92 9.79
CA ASN A 38 -8.68 -17.86 8.62
C ASN A 38 -9.62 -16.64 8.71
N CYS A 39 -10.37 -16.38 7.65
CA CYS A 39 -11.33 -15.28 7.63
C CYS A 39 -12.45 -15.42 8.66
N GLN A 40 -12.89 -16.64 8.97
CA GLN A 40 -13.96 -16.91 9.92
C GLN A 40 -13.55 -16.57 11.36
N ASP A 41 -12.40 -17.07 11.81
CA ASP A 41 -11.87 -16.79 13.16
C ASP A 41 -11.65 -15.29 13.35
N ALA A 42 -11.06 -14.63 12.34
CA ALA A 42 -10.85 -13.19 12.37
C ALA A 42 -12.17 -12.39 12.38
N TYR A 43 -13.18 -12.82 11.61
CA TYR A 43 -14.51 -12.22 11.65
C TYR A 43 -15.11 -12.26 13.06
N PHE A 44 -15.10 -13.41 13.72
CA PHE A 44 -15.64 -13.53 15.07
C PHE A 44 -14.79 -12.75 16.09
N ALA A 45 -13.47 -12.72 15.94
CA ALA A 45 -12.61 -11.91 16.79
C ALA A 45 -12.98 -10.42 16.70
N VAL A 46 -13.20 -9.90 15.49
CA VAL A 46 -13.63 -8.51 15.24
C VAL A 46 -15.01 -8.25 15.84
N GLN A 47 -15.98 -9.15 15.62
CA GLN A 47 -17.34 -9.01 16.19
C GLN A 47 -17.33 -8.98 17.72
N ASN A 48 -16.64 -9.94 18.35
CA ASN A 48 -16.56 -10.03 19.81
C ASN A 48 -15.86 -8.81 20.41
N SER A 49 -14.76 -8.36 19.79
CA SER A 49 -14.02 -7.18 20.22
C SER A 49 -14.85 -5.90 20.08
N SER A 50 -15.61 -5.76 19.00
CA SER A 50 -16.52 -4.65 18.77
C SER A 50 -17.66 -4.63 19.80
N ALA A 51 -18.31 -5.77 20.04
CA ALA A 51 -19.37 -5.91 21.04
C ALA A 51 -18.88 -5.58 22.47
N ALA A 52 -17.66 -5.99 22.79
CA ALA A 52 -17.01 -5.68 24.08
C ALA A 52 -16.49 -4.25 24.19
N LYS A 53 -16.58 -3.42 23.13
CA LYS A 53 -16.00 -2.07 23.02
C LYS A 53 -14.47 -2.06 23.27
N LYS A 54 -13.80 -3.17 22.98
CA LYS A 54 -12.34 -3.32 23.07
C LYS A 54 -11.77 -3.44 21.66
N HIS A 55 -11.81 -2.35 20.90
CA HIS A 55 -11.38 -2.33 19.50
C HIS A 55 -9.89 -2.68 19.36
N PHE A 56 -9.55 -3.27 18.23
CA PHE A 56 -8.16 -3.40 17.82
C PHE A 56 -7.60 -2.06 17.38
N ASP A 57 -6.39 -1.75 17.81
CA ASP A 57 -5.66 -0.56 17.37
C ASP A 57 -5.02 -0.79 16.00
N ILE A 58 -4.58 -2.04 15.77
CA ILE A 58 -3.97 -2.46 14.51
C ILE A 58 -4.32 -3.91 14.18
N ALA A 59 -4.54 -4.18 12.90
CA ALA A 59 -4.72 -5.51 12.35
C ALA A 59 -3.63 -5.80 11.32
N ILE A 60 -2.90 -6.90 11.48
CA ILE A 60 -1.93 -7.43 10.52
C ILE A 60 -2.61 -8.60 9.83
N VAL A 61 -2.84 -8.49 8.52
CA VAL A 61 -3.70 -9.42 7.79
C VAL A 61 -2.97 -9.96 6.56
N ASP A 62 -2.78 -11.27 6.51
CA ASP A 62 -2.35 -11.94 5.28
C ASP A 62 -3.45 -11.88 4.21
N LYS A 63 -3.02 -11.74 2.95
CA LYS A 63 -3.97 -11.73 1.82
C LYS A 63 -4.53 -13.12 1.52
N GLY A 64 -3.71 -14.17 1.66
CA GLY A 64 -3.98 -15.54 1.22
C GLY A 64 -4.76 -16.39 2.23
N LEU A 65 -5.72 -15.80 2.95
CA LEU A 65 -6.47 -16.50 3.98
C LEU A 65 -7.56 -17.42 3.42
N PRO A 66 -7.83 -18.59 4.08
CA PRO A 66 -9.01 -19.37 3.82
C PRO A 66 -10.30 -18.54 3.96
N PRO A 67 -11.25 -18.65 3.00
CA PRO A 67 -12.43 -17.81 2.94
C PRO A 67 -13.46 -18.13 4.03
N PHE A 68 -14.33 -17.16 4.28
CA PHE A 68 -15.60 -17.34 5.02
C PHE A 68 -16.76 -16.98 4.11
N GLU A 69 -17.16 -17.93 3.28
CA GLU A 69 -18.13 -17.75 2.19
C GLU A 69 -19.50 -17.27 2.68
N GLU A 70 -19.96 -17.77 3.84
CA GLU A 70 -21.25 -17.36 4.42
C GLU A 70 -21.37 -15.86 4.67
N LYS A 71 -20.26 -15.17 4.82
CA LYS A 71 -20.20 -13.71 5.01
C LYS A 71 -19.62 -12.96 3.80
N GLY A 72 -19.34 -13.65 2.70
CA GLY A 72 -18.74 -13.05 1.52
C GLY A 72 -17.31 -12.58 1.69
N ILE A 73 -16.61 -13.06 2.74
CA ILE A 73 -15.21 -12.74 3.01
C ILE A 73 -14.34 -13.80 2.34
N LEU A 74 -13.95 -13.54 1.10
CA LEU A 74 -13.28 -14.52 0.24
C LEU A 74 -11.75 -14.50 0.35
N SER A 75 -11.18 -13.52 1.05
CA SER A 75 -9.72 -13.35 1.20
C SER A 75 -9.40 -12.35 2.30
N GLY A 76 -8.12 -12.24 2.67
CA GLY A 76 -7.68 -11.20 3.59
C GLY A 76 -7.96 -9.77 3.11
N SER A 77 -8.05 -9.52 1.80
CA SER A 77 -8.47 -8.21 1.28
C SER A 77 -9.91 -7.87 1.64
N ASN A 78 -10.84 -8.83 1.53
CA ASN A 78 -12.23 -8.63 1.97
C ASN A 78 -12.32 -8.48 3.50
N LEU A 79 -11.51 -9.27 4.24
CA LEU A 79 -11.42 -9.15 5.69
C LEU A 79 -10.92 -7.75 6.12
N ALA A 80 -9.92 -7.22 5.46
CA ALA A 80 -9.39 -5.89 5.73
C ALA A 80 -10.44 -4.78 5.49
N LEU A 81 -11.24 -4.88 4.43
CA LEU A 81 -12.36 -3.98 4.19
C LEU A 81 -13.41 -4.08 5.30
N TYR A 82 -13.77 -5.31 5.68
CA TYR A 82 -14.71 -5.56 6.77
C TYR A 82 -14.20 -4.98 8.12
N ILE A 83 -12.92 -5.14 8.45
CA ILE A 83 -12.31 -4.54 9.64
C ILE A 83 -12.45 -3.02 9.61
N ARG A 84 -12.17 -2.37 8.48
CA ARG A 84 -12.30 -0.91 8.31
C ARG A 84 -13.72 -0.40 8.46
N GLU A 85 -14.71 -1.17 7.99
CA GLU A 85 -16.13 -0.82 8.15
C GLU A 85 -16.58 -0.96 9.60
N THR A 86 -16.14 -2.03 10.29
CA THR A 86 -16.57 -2.35 11.66
C THR A 86 -15.78 -1.54 12.71
N MET A 87 -14.49 -1.27 12.45
CA MET A 87 -13.57 -0.58 13.34
C MET A 87 -12.80 0.52 12.57
N PRO A 88 -13.42 1.68 12.28
CA PRO A 88 -12.82 2.72 11.41
C PRO A 88 -11.48 3.28 11.91
N ASN A 89 -11.20 3.19 13.20
CA ASN A 89 -9.94 3.66 13.79
C ASN A 89 -8.85 2.60 13.81
N CYS A 90 -9.17 1.33 13.51
CA CYS A 90 -8.21 0.25 13.44
C CYS A 90 -7.29 0.43 12.23
N LYS A 91 -6.00 0.48 12.46
CA LYS A 91 -5.00 0.52 11.40
C LYS A 91 -4.85 -0.85 10.77
N VAL A 92 -4.67 -0.90 9.45
CA VAL A 92 -4.57 -2.17 8.73
C VAL A 92 -3.23 -2.26 8.00
N ILE A 93 -2.44 -3.27 8.36
CA ILE A 93 -1.24 -3.69 7.60
C ILE A 93 -1.60 -4.96 6.83
N MET A 94 -1.56 -4.88 5.51
CA MET A 94 -1.69 -6.05 4.64
C MET A 94 -0.32 -6.67 4.40
N ILE A 95 -0.25 -7.99 4.52
CA ILE A 95 0.93 -8.79 4.16
C ILE A 95 0.54 -9.72 3.00
N THR A 96 1.43 -9.93 2.04
CA THR A 96 1.17 -10.83 0.92
C THR A 96 2.45 -11.48 0.41
N ALA A 97 2.36 -12.73 -0.04
CA ALA A 97 3.43 -13.41 -0.77
C ALA A 97 3.45 -13.02 -2.27
N HIS A 98 2.38 -12.41 -2.77
CA HIS A 98 2.28 -11.99 -4.16
C HIS A 98 3.25 -10.87 -4.48
N THR A 99 3.95 -11.02 -5.61
CA THR A 99 4.85 -10.01 -6.19
C THR A 99 4.36 -9.55 -7.56
N GLU A 100 3.22 -10.08 -8.02
CA GLU A 100 2.59 -9.68 -9.27
C GLU A 100 2.06 -8.25 -9.15
N ILE A 101 2.55 -7.40 -10.04
CA ILE A 101 2.30 -5.95 -10.03
C ILE A 101 0.81 -5.63 -9.92
N ILE A 102 -0.04 -6.34 -10.69
CA ILE A 102 -1.50 -6.12 -10.72
C ILE A 102 -2.13 -6.45 -9.36
N ILE A 103 -1.72 -7.54 -8.72
CA ILE A 103 -2.28 -7.97 -7.43
C ILE A 103 -1.91 -6.99 -6.33
N VAL A 104 -0.63 -6.60 -6.27
CA VAL A 104 -0.12 -5.63 -5.28
C VAL A 104 -0.80 -4.26 -5.44
N TYR A 105 -0.95 -3.82 -6.68
CA TYR A 105 -1.65 -2.57 -6.99
C TYR A 105 -3.13 -2.62 -6.62
N ASP A 106 -3.82 -3.73 -6.90
CA ASP A 106 -5.22 -3.92 -6.52
C ASP A 106 -5.42 -3.84 -5.00
N ILE A 107 -4.52 -4.43 -4.21
CA ILE A 107 -4.54 -4.29 -2.76
C ILE A 107 -4.39 -2.82 -2.38
N ALA A 108 -3.38 -2.14 -2.91
CA ALA A 108 -3.11 -0.73 -2.60
C ALA A 108 -4.29 0.19 -2.98
N LYS A 109 -4.96 -0.07 -4.11
CA LYS A 109 -6.03 0.78 -4.64
C LYS A 109 -7.40 0.49 -4.01
N LYS A 110 -7.75 -0.79 -3.81
CA LYS A 110 -9.08 -1.21 -3.33
C LYS A 110 -9.14 -1.21 -1.81
N VAL A 111 -8.15 -1.81 -1.14
CA VAL A 111 -8.11 -1.90 0.33
C VAL A 111 -7.57 -0.61 0.94
N ARG A 112 -6.60 0.04 0.30
CA ARG A 112 -5.89 1.24 0.78
C ARG A 112 -5.35 1.03 2.22
N PRO A 113 -4.58 -0.05 2.46
CA PRO A 113 -4.11 -0.34 3.80
C PRO A 113 -3.17 0.75 4.30
N ASP A 114 -3.08 0.91 5.62
CA ASP A 114 -2.12 1.83 6.24
C ASP A 114 -0.68 1.31 6.06
N GLY A 115 -0.50 -0.02 5.98
CA GLY A 115 0.76 -0.67 5.63
C GLY A 115 0.57 -1.76 4.57
N LEU A 116 1.53 -1.89 3.64
CA LEU A 116 1.57 -2.99 2.66
C LEU A 116 2.97 -3.59 2.59
N ILE A 117 3.08 -4.87 2.92
CA ILE A 117 4.35 -5.59 3.01
C ILE A 117 4.30 -6.84 2.14
N ILE A 118 5.33 -7.01 1.31
CA ILE A 118 5.56 -8.29 0.61
C ILE A 118 6.32 -9.23 1.55
N LYS A 119 5.87 -10.49 1.68
CA LYS A 119 6.47 -11.48 2.62
C LYS A 119 7.99 -11.62 2.43
N ASN A 120 8.50 -11.53 1.21
CA ASN A 120 9.93 -11.62 0.92
C ASN A 120 10.75 -10.40 1.43
N ASP A 121 10.10 -9.27 1.69
CA ASP A 121 10.76 -8.07 2.22
C ASP A 121 10.76 -8.02 3.75
N ILE A 122 10.00 -8.91 4.41
CA ILE A 122 9.73 -8.81 5.83
C ILE A 122 10.94 -9.26 6.67
N THR A 123 11.30 -8.45 7.64
CA THR A 123 12.20 -8.80 8.74
C THR A 123 11.58 -8.30 10.03
N PRO A 124 12.02 -8.79 11.22
CA PRO A 124 11.53 -8.27 12.50
C PRO A 124 11.58 -6.74 12.58
N GLU A 125 12.70 -6.13 12.18
CA GLU A 125 12.92 -4.69 12.24
C GLU A 125 11.98 -3.94 11.28
N LYS A 126 11.76 -4.46 10.07
CA LYS A 126 10.84 -3.85 9.10
C LYS A 126 9.39 -3.94 9.55
N LEU A 127 8.99 -5.06 10.18
CA LEU A 127 7.64 -5.19 10.73
C LEU A 127 7.43 -4.20 11.88
N GLN A 128 8.41 -4.06 12.78
CA GLN A 128 8.39 -3.08 13.85
C GLN A 128 8.31 -1.65 13.33
N LEU A 129 9.12 -1.32 12.30
CA LEU A 129 9.09 -0.01 11.65
C LEU A 129 7.72 0.28 11.05
N ALA A 130 7.14 -0.70 10.32
CA ALA A 130 5.82 -0.57 9.73
C ALA A 130 4.74 -0.28 10.78
N VAL A 131 4.75 -1.00 11.90
CA VAL A 131 3.80 -0.77 13.00
C VAL A 131 4.00 0.63 13.60
N LYS A 132 5.24 1.06 13.86
CA LYS A 132 5.54 2.40 14.39
C LYS A 132 5.08 3.51 13.45
N GLU A 133 5.39 3.42 12.16
CA GLU A 133 4.99 4.43 11.18
C GLU A 133 3.47 4.52 11.05
N VAL A 134 2.79 3.39 10.96
CA VAL A 134 1.34 3.32 10.82
C VAL A 134 0.62 3.85 12.07
N MET A 135 1.10 3.51 13.26
CA MET A 135 0.53 4.01 14.52
C MET A 135 0.75 5.51 14.72
N ASN A 136 1.80 6.08 14.13
CA ASN A 136 2.05 7.52 14.10
C ASN A 136 1.24 8.26 12.99
N GLY A 137 0.32 7.57 12.32
CA GLY A 137 -0.52 8.15 11.26
C GLY A 137 0.14 8.22 9.88
N GLY A 138 1.34 7.63 9.73
CA GLY A 138 2.02 7.47 8.44
C GLY A 138 1.48 6.30 7.62
N GLN A 139 2.08 6.09 6.45
CA GLN A 139 1.84 4.94 5.59
C GLN A 139 3.14 4.19 5.36
N PHE A 140 3.11 2.86 5.44
CA PHE A 140 4.27 2.03 5.19
C PHE A 140 4.09 1.18 3.92
N GLN A 141 5.12 1.13 3.09
CA GLN A 141 5.18 0.21 1.95
C GLN A 141 6.58 -0.42 1.91
N SER A 142 6.63 -1.75 1.86
CA SER A 142 7.90 -2.44 1.65
C SER A 142 8.51 -2.11 0.27
N ALA A 143 9.79 -2.34 0.09
CA ALA A 143 10.51 -1.95 -1.13
C ALA A 143 9.86 -2.52 -2.40
N THR A 144 9.54 -3.82 -2.39
CA THR A 144 8.88 -4.48 -3.52
C THR A 144 7.45 -3.97 -3.73
N ALA A 145 6.69 -3.73 -2.64
CA ALA A 145 5.33 -3.17 -2.75
C ALA A 145 5.36 -1.78 -3.39
N LYS A 146 6.27 -0.91 -2.95
CA LYS A 146 6.46 0.42 -3.51
C LYS A 146 6.84 0.36 -4.99
N TRP A 147 7.74 -0.55 -5.36
CA TRP A 147 8.14 -0.75 -6.75
C TRP A 147 6.95 -1.20 -7.62
N CYS A 148 6.18 -2.21 -7.20
CA CYS A 148 5.01 -2.69 -7.93
C CYS A 148 3.97 -1.59 -8.17
N ILE A 149 3.68 -0.80 -7.12
CA ILE A 149 2.73 0.30 -7.21
C ILE A 149 3.24 1.35 -8.22
N ASN A 150 4.50 1.74 -8.14
CA ASN A 150 5.07 2.74 -9.03
C ASN A 150 5.07 2.30 -10.50
N GLU A 151 5.29 1.02 -10.80
CA GLU A 151 5.26 0.51 -12.17
C GLU A 151 3.89 0.68 -12.86
N ILE A 152 2.80 0.45 -12.13
CA ILE A 152 1.46 0.71 -12.70
C ILE A 152 1.17 2.21 -12.79
N TRP A 153 1.55 3.00 -11.78
CA TRP A 153 1.35 4.45 -11.84
C TRP A 153 2.05 5.10 -13.04
N LYS A 154 3.24 4.61 -13.40
CA LYS A 154 3.92 5.04 -14.64
C LYS A 154 3.05 4.75 -15.87
N LYS A 155 2.53 3.53 -15.97
CA LYS A 155 1.66 3.14 -17.09
C LYS A 155 0.35 3.94 -17.12
N GLU A 156 -0.34 4.09 -15.99
CA GLU A 156 -1.57 4.88 -15.90
C GLU A 156 -1.34 6.36 -16.31
N LEU A 157 -0.23 6.96 -15.85
CA LEU A 157 0.12 8.33 -16.26
C LEU A 157 0.37 8.46 -17.77
N MET A 158 0.96 7.43 -18.39
CA MET A 158 1.26 7.43 -19.82
C MET A 158 0.05 7.04 -20.69
N VAL A 159 -1.05 6.55 -20.13
CA VAL A 159 -2.33 6.40 -20.86
C VAL A 159 -2.97 7.77 -21.11
N GLU A 160 -2.76 8.77 -20.26
CA GLU A 160 -3.23 10.12 -20.48
C GLU A 160 -2.49 10.77 -21.67
N ASP A 161 -3.20 11.07 -22.75
CA ASP A 161 -2.63 11.59 -24.00
C ASP A 161 -1.83 12.88 -23.80
N TYR A 162 -2.32 13.80 -22.98
CA TYR A 162 -1.60 15.04 -22.65
C TYR A 162 -0.22 14.80 -22.02
N ASN A 163 -0.05 13.76 -21.21
CA ASN A 163 1.23 13.44 -20.60
C ASN A 163 2.23 12.96 -21.64
N ARG A 164 1.79 12.12 -22.59
CA ARG A 164 2.63 11.69 -23.72
C ARG A 164 3.00 12.85 -24.62
N GLN A 165 2.05 13.73 -24.96
CA GLN A 165 2.32 14.92 -25.76
C GLN A 165 3.36 15.83 -25.09
N ILE A 166 3.23 16.09 -23.78
CA ILE A 166 4.19 16.90 -23.03
C ILE A 166 5.60 16.30 -23.15
N ILE A 167 5.75 15.00 -22.85
CA ILE A 167 7.07 14.35 -22.92
C ILE A 167 7.61 14.33 -24.35
N PHE A 168 6.76 14.09 -25.34
CA PHE A 168 7.13 14.10 -26.76
C PHE A 168 7.70 15.48 -27.20
N TYR A 169 7.01 16.56 -26.87
CA TYR A 169 7.52 17.89 -27.23
C TYR A 169 8.77 18.29 -26.44
N LEU A 170 8.85 17.91 -25.15
CA LEU A 170 10.09 18.08 -24.36
C LEU A 170 11.27 17.32 -25.02
N SER A 171 11.04 16.11 -25.54
CA SER A 171 12.08 15.32 -26.25
C SER A 171 12.54 15.96 -27.54
N LYS A 172 11.72 16.82 -28.14
CA LYS A 172 12.06 17.62 -29.32
C LYS A 172 12.73 18.97 -29.00
N GLY A 173 12.96 19.23 -27.68
CA GLY A 173 13.66 20.45 -27.23
C GLY A 173 12.74 21.63 -26.96
N PHE A 174 11.42 21.50 -27.07
CA PHE A 174 10.49 22.58 -26.76
C PHE A 174 10.55 22.93 -25.26
N LYS A 175 10.46 24.22 -24.96
CA LYS A 175 10.37 24.70 -23.57
C LYS A 175 8.93 24.64 -23.07
N ILE A 176 8.74 24.47 -21.76
CA ILE A 176 7.41 24.37 -21.15
C ILE A 176 6.48 25.53 -21.53
N LYS A 177 7.03 26.75 -21.64
CA LYS A 177 6.26 27.94 -22.04
C LYS A 177 5.76 27.92 -23.50
N GLU A 178 6.37 27.12 -24.33
CA GLU A 178 5.98 26.98 -25.74
C GLU A 178 4.89 25.94 -25.94
N LEU A 179 4.68 25.09 -24.93
CA LEU A 179 3.73 24.00 -25.00
C LEU A 179 2.28 24.45 -24.84
N ASP A 180 1.99 25.58 -24.20
CA ASP A 180 0.61 26.08 -24.02
C ASP A 180 -0.05 26.48 -25.33
N GLY A 181 0.75 26.90 -26.32
CA GLY A 181 0.27 27.14 -27.69
C GLY A 181 0.10 25.90 -28.56
N ILE A 182 0.63 24.76 -28.14
CA ILE A 182 0.63 23.48 -28.89
C ILE A 182 -0.33 22.48 -28.31
N ILE A 183 -0.32 22.37 -26.99
CA ILE A 183 -1.17 21.45 -26.23
C ILE A 183 -2.31 22.27 -25.61
N CYS A 184 -3.56 21.80 -25.72
CA CYS A 184 -4.73 22.50 -25.16
C CYS A 184 -4.73 22.49 -23.60
N LEU A 185 -3.65 22.97 -22.97
CA LEU A 185 -3.47 23.08 -21.52
C LEU A 185 -2.73 24.36 -21.18
N THR A 186 -3.06 24.97 -20.06
CA THR A 186 -2.31 26.13 -19.55
C THR A 186 -0.90 25.71 -19.09
N THR A 187 0.06 26.63 -19.18
CA THR A 187 1.44 26.40 -18.68
C THR A 187 1.44 25.86 -17.25
N SER A 188 0.58 26.37 -16.35
CA SER A 188 0.46 25.89 -14.97
C SER A 188 -0.02 24.43 -14.89
N ALA A 189 -0.97 24.01 -15.74
CA ALA A 189 -1.44 22.63 -15.80
C ALA A 189 -0.33 21.70 -16.32
N ILE A 190 0.42 22.12 -17.31
CA ILE A 190 1.58 21.39 -17.86
C ILE A 190 2.64 21.20 -16.77
N GLN A 191 3.02 22.26 -16.04
CA GLN A 191 3.98 22.18 -14.95
C GLN A 191 3.56 21.20 -13.85
N LYS A 192 2.28 21.25 -13.42
CA LYS A 192 1.76 20.30 -12.43
C LYS A 192 1.87 18.85 -12.90
N ARG A 193 1.58 18.57 -14.16
CA ARG A 193 1.73 17.24 -14.77
C ARG A 193 3.18 16.79 -14.80
N ILE A 194 4.12 17.65 -15.21
CA ILE A 194 5.55 17.37 -15.22
C ILE A 194 6.05 17.03 -13.80
N VAL A 195 5.67 17.81 -12.79
CA VAL A 195 6.04 17.55 -11.40
C VAL A 195 5.52 16.17 -10.94
N ARG A 196 4.25 15.85 -11.28
CA ARG A 196 3.67 14.54 -10.97
C ARG A 196 4.42 13.41 -11.67
N MET A 197 4.70 13.55 -12.96
CA MET A 197 5.46 12.56 -13.72
C MET A 197 6.86 12.37 -13.16
N LYS A 198 7.61 13.44 -12.90
CA LYS A 198 8.96 13.35 -12.29
C LYS A 198 8.94 12.57 -10.97
N LYS A 199 7.96 12.84 -10.12
CA LYS A 199 7.81 12.11 -8.85
C LYS A 199 7.57 10.61 -9.05
N VAL A 200 6.72 10.23 -10.01
CA VAL A 200 6.37 8.82 -10.28
C VAL A 200 7.51 8.08 -11.00
N PHE A 201 8.23 8.77 -11.88
CA PHE A 201 9.39 8.22 -12.58
C PHE A 201 10.68 8.25 -11.74
N ASP A 202 10.61 8.85 -10.54
CA ASP A 202 11.75 9.03 -9.62
C ASP A 202 12.95 9.72 -10.29
N VAL A 203 12.68 10.83 -10.95
CA VAL A 203 13.68 11.63 -11.66
C VAL A 203 13.66 13.09 -11.18
N ALA A 204 14.83 13.73 -11.16
CA ALA A 204 15.00 15.08 -10.61
C ALA A 204 14.58 16.18 -11.60
N ASP A 205 14.83 15.99 -12.89
CA ASP A 205 14.68 17.02 -13.91
C ASP A 205 13.90 16.54 -15.15
N ASP A 206 13.61 17.46 -16.05
CA ASP A 206 12.83 17.20 -17.27
C ASP A 206 13.61 16.34 -18.27
N SER A 207 14.94 16.46 -18.31
CA SER A 207 15.81 15.64 -19.15
C SER A 207 15.80 14.17 -18.69
N GLY A 208 15.87 13.94 -17.38
CA GLY A 208 15.73 12.62 -16.79
C GLY A 208 14.37 11.99 -17.07
N LEU A 209 13.29 12.79 -17.00
CA LEU A 209 11.94 12.32 -17.33
C LEU A 209 11.84 11.87 -18.79
N VAL A 210 12.36 12.64 -19.72
CA VAL A 210 12.38 12.31 -21.15
C VAL A 210 13.19 11.03 -21.40
N LYS A 211 14.40 10.92 -20.83
CA LYS A 211 15.26 9.73 -20.97
C LYS A 211 14.58 8.47 -20.46
N GLU A 212 13.94 8.54 -19.29
CA GLU A 212 13.29 7.39 -18.71
C GLU A 212 12.03 6.98 -19.49
N ALA A 213 11.26 7.94 -20.00
CA ALA A 213 10.11 7.67 -20.84
C ALA A 213 10.48 6.99 -22.16
N ILE A 214 11.58 7.42 -22.83
CA ILE A 214 12.12 6.75 -24.02
C ILE A 214 12.57 5.33 -23.68
N LYS A 215 13.34 5.16 -22.60
CA LYS A 215 13.84 3.85 -22.15
C LYS A 215 12.73 2.85 -21.90
N GLN A 216 11.58 3.31 -21.37
CA GLN A 216 10.41 2.48 -21.11
C GLN A 216 9.44 2.35 -22.30
N GLY A 217 9.75 2.96 -23.44
CA GLY A 217 8.97 2.85 -24.66
C GLY A 217 7.62 3.57 -24.62
N PHE A 218 7.50 4.65 -23.87
CA PHE A 218 6.29 5.48 -23.82
C PHE A 218 6.22 6.52 -24.95
N ILE A 219 7.37 6.89 -25.49
CA ILE A 219 7.54 7.77 -26.65
C ILE A 219 8.70 7.29 -27.53
#